data_3ec24c0e152b64d5d9ef3c6d992a0d1a
#
_entry.id   3ec24c0e152b64d5d9ef3c6d992a0d1a
#
_cell.length_a   1.000
_cell.length_b   1.000
_cell.length_c   1.000
_cell.angle_alpha   90.00
_cell.angle_beta   90.00
_cell.angle_gamma   90.00
#
_symmetry.space_group_name_H-M   'P 1'
#
loop_
_entity.id
_entity.type
_entity.pdbx_description
1 polymer ?
#
loop_
_entity_poly.entity_id
_entity_poly.type
_entity_poly.pdbx_seq_one_letter_code
_entity_poly.pdbx_strand_id
1 'polypeptide(L)'
;KRGIAQSQPAGPDEQKLNFDQYVSDAVAWGEKLKSDPRFGKVFVLGHSEGAMIASLAAPQIGAAGVVSIAGTGRPVGVLLREQLQRNHLPPALLKRSFELISSLEAGKTDDKVPKDLQVIFRPSVQPYMISLLRHDPAAAFAALKMPAMIIQGTHDIQVEVKDARLLKAAKPDAVLTLINGMNHVMRIVPMDMKRQVQSYNDPNQRLAGELGARTVRFITKVNAGQPYSTAHNGR
;
A
#
# COMPACT_ATOMS: atom_id res chain seq x y z
N LYS A 1 11.99 7.04 0.26
CA LYS A 1 12.05 5.77 1.00
C LYS A 1 13.52 5.41 1.18
N ARG A 2 13.98 5.22 2.46
CA ARG A 2 15.38 4.86 2.72
C ARG A 2 15.77 3.60 1.95
N GLY A 3 17.03 3.50 1.56
CA GLY A 3 17.53 2.38 0.75
C GLY A 3 17.19 2.46 -0.74
N ILE A 4 16.50 3.49 -1.22
CA ILE A 4 16.05 3.59 -2.61
C ILE A 4 16.45 4.93 -3.24
N ALA A 5 16.88 4.88 -4.51
CA ALA A 5 17.25 6.03 -5.33
C ALA A 5 18.21 6.98 -4.56
N GLN A 6 17.93 8.27 -4.54
CA GLN A 6 18.77 9.26 -3.83
C GLN A 6 18.76 9.08 -2.30
N SER A 7 17.86 8.31 -1.74
CA SER A 7 17.83 7.95 -0.31
C SER A 7 18.53 6.62 0.00
N GLN A 8 19.22 6.03 -0.97
CA GLN A 8 19.98 4.78 -0.78
C GLN A 8 21.01 4.89 0.36
N PRO A 9 21.75 6.00 0.55
CA PRO A 9 22.69 6.10 1.67
C PRO A 9 22.07 6.08 3.07
N ALA A 10 20.77 6.38 3.18
CA ALA A 10 20.07 6.31 4.47
C ALA A 10 19.73 4.88 4.92
N GLY A 11 19.90 3.88 4.05
CA GLY A 11 19.71 2.47 4.33
C GLY A 11 20.48 1.61 3.32
N PRO A 12 21.84 1.64 3.37
CA PRO A 12 22.67 0.95 2.37
C PRO A 12 22.65 -0.57 2.52
N ASP A 13 22.31 -1.06 3.70
CA ASP A 13 22.27 -2.49 4.04
C ASP A 13 20.82 -2.98 4.12
N GLU A 14 20.40 -3.76 3.12
CA GLU A 14 19.05 -4.29 3.04
C GLU A 14 18.68 -5.16 4.25
N GLN A 15 19.64 -5.90 4.82
CA GLN A 15 19.39 -6.75 5.99
C GLN A 15 18.98 -5.98 7.24
N LYS A 16 19.32 -4.70 7.31
CA LYS A 16 18.98 -3.81 8.43
C LYS A 16 17.68 -3.05 8.21
N LEU A 17 17.09 -3.14 7.01
CA LEU A 17 15.81 -2.51 6.75
C LEU A 17 14.68 -3.30 7.40
N ASN A 18 13.72 -2.58 7.96
CA ASN A 18 12.47 -3.16 8.42
C ASN A 18 11.30 -2.21 8.12
N PHE A 19 10.09 -2.75 8.14
CA PHE A 19 8.88 -2.02 7.79
C PHE A 19 8.58 -0.89 8.78
N ASP A 20 8.84 -1.09 10.07
CA ASP A 20 8.56 -0.10 11.10
C ASP A 20 9.45 1.15 10.99
N GLN A 21 10.65 1.01 10.42
CA GLN A 21 11.49 2.16 10.07
C GLN A 21 10.84 3.05 9.01
N TYR A 22 10.15 2.48 8.04
CA TYR A 22 9.43 3.29 7.04
C TYR A 22 8.22 4.02 7.65
N VAL A 23 7.56 3.40 8.62
CA VAL A 23 6.52 4.09 9.41
C VAL A 23 7.13 5.25 10.20
N SER A 24 8.23 5.02 10.90
CA SER A 24 8.95 6.06 11.65
C SER A 24 9.44 7.20 10.76
N ASP A 25 9.94 6.89 9.55
CA ASP A 25 10.33 7.91 8.57
C ASP A 25 9.14 8.77 8.12
N ALA A 26 7.99 8.14 7.89
CA ALA A 26 6.77 8.86 7.53
C ALA A 26 6.29 9.77 8.66
N VAL A 27 6.39 9.32 9.92
CA VAL A 27 6.10 10.13 11.11
C VAL A 27 7.03 11.32 11.18
N ALA A 28 8.35 11.12 11.04
CA ALA A 28 9.33 12.19 11.10
C ALA A 28 9.10 13.27 10.03
N TRP A 29 8.75 12.86 8.80
CA TRP A 29 8.38 13.80 7.74
C TRP A 29 7.09 14.54 8.05
N GLY A 30 6.08 13.86 8.59
CA GLY A 30 4.82 14.48 9.01
C GLY A 30 5.03 15.52 10.10
N GLU A 31 5.82 15.22 11.13
CA GLU A 31 6.17 16.15 12.20
C GLU A 31 6.97 17.36 11.66
N LYS A 32 7.89 17.12 10.74
CA LYS A 32 8.63 18.20 10.08
C LYS A 32 7.69 19.15 9.32
N LEU A 33 6.71 18.63 8.62
CA LEU A 33 5.71 19.47 7.92
C LEU A 33 4.84 20.25 8.91
N LYS A 34 4.40 19.62 10.01
CA LYS A 34 3.60 20.27 11.05
C LYS A 34 4.33 21.40 11.76
N SER A 35 5.64 21.26 11.97
CA SER A 35 6.45 22.29 12.63
C SER A 35 6.78 23.49 11.75
N ASP A 36 6.54 23.40 10.43
CA ASP A 36 6.83 24.49 9.50
C ASP A 36 5.59 25.40 9.33
N PRO A 37 5.67 26.70 9.73
CA PRO A 37 4.52 27.60 9.73
C PRO A 37 3.96 27.92 8.34
N ARG A 38 4.67 27.53 7.28
CA ARG A 38 4.19 27.68 5.89
C ARG A 38 3.09 26.69 5.55
N PHE A 39 2.95 25.60 6.30
CA PHE A 39 1.99 24.53 6.03
C PHE A 39 0.86 24.51 7.06
N GLY A 40 -0.31 24.08 6.62
CA GLY A 40 -1.48 23.88 7.47
C GLY A 40 -1.63 22.41 7.92
N LYS A 41 -2.83 21.88 7.75
CA LYS A 41 -3.14 20.50 8.11
C LYS A 41 -2.38 19.51 7.23
N VAL A 42 -1.79 18.48 7.82
CA VAL A 42 -1.09 17.40 7.11
C VAL A 42 -2.06 16.28 6.77
N PHE A 43 -2.02 15.81 5.53
CA PHE A 43 -2.72 14.63 5.04
C PHE A 43 -1.69 13.59 4.63
N VAL A 44 -1.98 12.31 4.88
CA VAL A 44 -1.08 11.22 4.49
C VAL A 44 -1.73 10.38 3.41
N LEU A 45 -1.03 10.26 2.28
CA LEU A 45 -1.43 9.44 1.16
C LEU A 45 -0.46 8.28 1.01
N GLY A 46 -0.98 7.07 0.92
CA GLY A 46 -0.17 5.87 0.74
C GLY A 46 -0.67 5.01 -0.42
N HIS A 47 0.26 4.51 -1.23
CA HIS A 47 -0.02 3.61 -2.34
C HIS A 47 0.52 2.21 -2.04
N SER A 48 -0.29 1.19 -2.28
CA SER A 48 0.08 -0.22 -2.07
C SER A 48 0.56 -0.46 -0.63
N GLU A 49 1.79 -0.94 -0.42
CA GLU A 49 2.44 -1.04 0.89
C GLU A 49 2.42 0.30 1.65
N GLY A 50 2.60 1.41 0.93
CA GLY A 50 2.54 2.75 1.51
C GLY A 50 1.18 3.10 2.12
N ALA A 51 0.09 2.44 1.72
CA ALA A 51 -1.23 2.62 2.33
C ALA A 51 -1.25 2.11 3.78
N MET A 52 -0.57 1.00 4.07
CA MET A 52 -0.41 0.50 5.43
C MET A 52 0.53 1.40 6.24
N ILE A 53 1.64 1.86 5.65
CA ILE A 53 2.52 2.85 6.28
C ILE A 53 1.73 4.11 6.65
N ALA A 54 0.91 4.63 5.73
CA ALA A 54 0.06 5.79 5.97
C ALA A 54 -0.92 5.56 7.13
N SER A 55 -1.55 4.37 7.20
CA SER A 55 -2.49 4.02 8.27
C SER A 55 -1.82 3.97 9.65
N LEU A 56 -0.59 3.49 9.72
CA LEU A 56 0.18 3.39 10.97
C LEU A 56 0.81 4.72 11.39
N ALA A 57 1.25 5.53 10.44
CA ALA A 57 1.91 6.81 10.70
C ALA A 57 0.92 7.95 11.01
N ALA A 58 -0.23 7.99 10.34
CA ALA A 58 -1.18 9.09 10.43
C ALA A 58 -1.68 9.41 11.85
N PRO A 59 -2.00 8.42 12.71
CA PRO A 59 -2.36 8.69 14.11
C PRO A 59 -1.22 9.33 14.90
N GLN A 60 0.01 8.90 14.68
CA GLN A 60 1.20 9.42 15.35
C GLN A 60 1.52 10.87 14.93
N ILE A 61 1.32 11.19 13.66
CA ILE A 61 1.45 12.55 13.11
C ILE A 61 0.32 13.46 13.60
N GLY A 62 -0.84 12.92 13.99
CA GLY A 62 -2.07 13.68 14.13
C GLY A 62 -2.55 14.24 12.80
N ALA A 63 -2.49 13.43 11.75
CA ALA A 63 -2.89 13.84 10.40
C ALA A 63 -4.38 14.20 10.32
N ALA A 64 -4.73 15.15 9.47
CA ALA A 64 -6.10 15.58 9.27
C ALA A 64 -6.94 14.58 8.45
N GLY A 65 -6.30 13.73 7.67
CA GLY A 65 -6.96 12.70 6.88
C GLY A 65 -5.96 11.75 6.22
N VAL A 66 -6.47 10.58 5.80
CA VAL A 66 -5.70 9.52 5.15
C VAL A 66 -6.33 9.14 3.81
N VAL A 67 -5.49 8.93 2.80
CA VAL A 67 -5.91 8.34 1.51
C VAL A 67 -5.14 7.04 1.27
N SER A 68 -5.84 5.92 1.27
CA SER A 68 -5.31 4.61 0.90
C SER A 68 -5.56 4.37 -0.58
N ILE A 69 -4.51 4.23 -1.37
CA ILE A 69 -4.58 3.96 -2.81
C ILE A 69 -4.06 2.55 -3.06
N ALA A 70 -4.89 1.66 -3.61
CA ALA A 70 -4.54 0.27 -3.88
C ALA A 70 -3.93 -0.46 -2.66
N GLY A 71 -4.42 -0.13 -1.45
CA GLY A 71 -3.99 -0.77 -0.21
C GLY A 71 -4.68 -2.10 0.01
N THR A 72 -3.94 -3.09 0.52
CA THR A 72 -4.53 -4.39 0.89
C THR A 72 -5.41 -4.26 2.13
N GLY A 73 -6.52 -5.00 2.14
CA GLY A 73 -7.40 -5.17 3.30
C GLY A 73 -7.19 -6.52 4.01
N ARG A 74 -6.20 -7.29 3.57
CA ARG A 74 -5.89 -8.63 4.10
C ARG A 74 -4.44 -8.68 4.57
N PRO A 75 -4.10 -9.59 5.52
CA PRO A 75 -2.71 -9.85 5.88
C PRO A 75 -1.85 -10.08 4.63
N VAL A 76 -0.66 -9.49 4.62
CA VAL A 76 0.23 -9.52 3.44
C VAL A 76 0.61 -10.95 3.05
N GLY A 77 0.77 -11.85 4.01
CA GLY A 77 1.05 -13.26 3.75
C GLY A 77 -0.07 -13.97 2.97
N VAL A 78 -1.33 -13.60 3.20
CA VAL A 78 -2.47 -14.11 2.43
C VAL A 78 -2.40 -13.61 0.99
N LEU A 79 -2.15 -12.32 0.81
CA LEU A 79 -2.03 -11.70 -0.52
C LEU A 79 -0.87 -12.33 -1.32
N LEU A 80 0.29 -12.52 -0.70
CA LEU A 80 1.46 -13.13 -1.34
C LEU A 80 1.17 -14.56 -1.79
N ARG A 81 0.51 -15.37 -0.98
CA ARG A 81 0.13 -16.74 -1.36
C ARG A 81 -0.78 -16.76 -2.59
N GLU A 82 -1.78 -15.88 -2.65
CA GLU A 82 -2.66 -15.77 -3.82
C GLU A 82 -1.91 -15.31 -5.07
N GLN A 83 -1.03 -14.33 -4.95
CA GLN A 83 -0.22 -13.86 -6.09
C GLN A 83 0.69 -14.97 -6.64
N LEU A 84 1.34 -15.74 -5.76
CA LEU A 84 2.19 -16.88 -6.14
C LEU A 84 1.38 -18.00 -6.81
N GLN A 85 0.16 -18.28 -6.33
CA GLN A 85 -0.73 -19.24 -7.00
C GLN A 85 -1.10 -18.82 -8.42
N ARG A 86 -1.38 -17.53 -8.64
CA ARG A 86 -1.71 -17.00 -9.97
C ARG A 86 -0.53 -17.02 -10.94
N ASN A 87 0.69 -17.00 -10.45
CA ASN A 87 1.90 -17.03 -11.28
C ASN A 87 2.23 -18.41 -11.82
N HIS A 88 1.37 -19.42 -11.59
CA HIS A 88 1.53 -20.78 -12.13
C HIS A 88 2.90 -21.39 -11.87
N LEU A 89 3.48 -21.16 -10.70
CA LEU A 89 4.74 -21.76 -10.30
C LEU A 89 4.66 -23.31 -10.31
N PRO A 90 5.76 -24.01 -10.61
CA PRO A 90 5.83 -25.45 -10.42
C PRO A 90 5.38 -25.84 -9.01
N PRO A 91 4.63 -26.95 -8.82
CA PRO A 91 4.05 -27.31 -7.52
C PRO A 91 5.06 -27.35 -6.37
N ALA A 92 6.27 -27.84 -6.61
CA ALA A 92 7.33 -27.88 -5.60
C ALA A 92 7.79 -26.46 -5.16
N LEU A 93 7.91 -25.53 -6.11
CA LEU A 93 8.26 -24.13 -5.81
C LEU A 93 7.11 -23.39 -5.12
N LEU A 94 5.88 -23.65 -5.52
CA LEU A 94 4.70 -23.09 -4.86
C LEU A 94 4.62 -23.58 -3.39
N LYS A 95 4.78 -24.86 -3.14
CA LYS A 95 4.83 -25.42 -1.79
C LYS A 95 5.93 -24.76 -0.97
N ARG A 96 7.15 -24.70 -1.53
CA ARG A 96 8.30 -24.07 -0.87
C ARG A 96 8.09 -22.61 -0.54
N SER A 97 7.46 -21.86 -1.44
CA SER A 97 7.14 -20.45 -1.19
C SER A 97 6.15 -20.28 -0.03
N PHE A 98 5.17 -21.17 0.12
CA PHE A 98 4.24 -21.16 1.26
C PHE A 98 4.93 -21.48 2.58
N GLU A 99 5.87 -22.44 2.59
CA GLU A 99 6.69 -22.74 3.75
C GLU A 99 7.53 -21.54 4.17
N LEU A 100 8.16 -20.84 3.20
CA LEU A 100 8.91 -19.61 3.45
C LEU A 100 8.02 -18.52 4.06
N ILE A 101 6.84 -18.26 3.49
CA ILE A 101 5.91 -17.28 4.04
C ILE A 101 5.53 -17.64 5.48
N SER A 102 5.20 -18.93 5.75
CA SER A 102 4.82 -19.37 7.10
C SER A 102 5.99 -19.23 8.10
N SER A 103 7.23 -19.50 7.66
CA SER A 103 8.43 -19.28 8.47
C SER A 103 8.61 -17.80 8.83
N LEU A 104 8.47 -16.91 7.85
CA LEU A 104 8.58 -15.46 8.04
C LEU A 104 7.46 -14.90 8.91
N GLU A 105 6.22 -15.40 8.77
CA GLU A 105 5.10 -15.05 9.66
C GLU A 105 5.39 -15.47 11.11
N ALA A 106 6.11 -16.58 11.30
CA ALA A 106 6.57 -17.03 12.62
C ALA A 106 7.84 -16.30 13.11
N GLY A 107 8.32 -15.30 12.38
CA GLY A 107 9.53 -14.53 12.73
C GLY A 107 10.84 -15.26 12.49
N LYS A 108 10.84 -16.32 11.67
CA LYS A 108 12.02 -17.15 11.39
C LYS A 108 12.55 -16.91 9.99
N THR A 109 13.83 -16.66 9.87
CA THR A 109 14.54 -16.59 8.58
C THR A 109 14.89 -17.98 8.05
N ASP A 110 15.14 -18.07 6.75
CA ASP A 110 15.53 -19.31 6.08
C ASP A 110 16.55 -18.97 4.97
N ASP A 111 17.76 -19.49 5.10
CA ASP A 111 18.84 -19.23 4.14
C ASP A 111 18.77 -20.16 2.90
N LYS A 112 17.97 -21.22 2.97
CA LYS A 112 17.85 -22.21 1.89
C LYS A 112 16.73 -21.83 0.93
N VAL A 113 16.88 -20.69 0.27
CA VAL A 113 15.91 -20.17 -0.69
C VAL A 113 16.26 -20.62 -2.11
N PRO A 114 15.38 -21.34 -2.82
CA PRO A 114 15.58 -21.70 -4.23
C PRO A 114 15.87 -20.47 -5.11
N LYS A 115 16.71 -20.64 -6.13
CA LYS A 115 17.13 -19.53 -7.02
C LYS A 115 15.95 -18.76 -7.59
N ASP A 116 14.90 -19.46 -8.03
CA ASP A 116 13.69 -18.85 -8.63
C ASP A 116 12.84 -18.06 -7.63
N LEU A 117 13.02 -18.27 -6.32
CA LEU A 117 12.34 -17.57 -5.26
C LEU A 117 13.18 -16.43 -4.63
N GLN A 118 14.45 -16.28 -5.03
CA GLN A 118 15.37 -15.27 -4.49
C GLN A 118 14.86 -13.83 -4.73
N VAL A 119 14.15 -13.59 -5.82
CA VAL A 119 13.61 -12.25 -6.13
C VAL A 119 12.70 -11.75 -5.00
N ILE A 120 11.94 -12.67 -4.36
CA ILE A 120 10.97 -12.33 -3.30
C ILE A 120 11.52 -12.63 -1.91
N PHE A 121 12.22 -13.77 -1.73
CA PHE A 121 12.55 -14.31 -0.41
C PHE A 121 14.05 -14.39 -0.12
N ARG A 122 14.91 -13.68 -0.87
CA ARG A 122 16.36 -13.66 -0.58
C ARG A 122 16.63 -13.35 0.90
N PRO A 123 17.65 -13.96 1.51
CA PRO A 123 17.91 -13.80 2.94
C PRO A 123 17.98 -12.35 3.41
N SER A 124 18.54 -11.46 2.58
CA SER A 124 18.69 -10.04 2.91
C SER A 124 17.37 -9.28 3.08
N VAL A 125 16.28 -9.70 2.42
CA VAL A 125 14.96 -9.04 2.54
C VAL A 125 14.09 -9.65 3.65
N GLN A 126 14.44 -10.80 4.18
CA GLN A 126 13.59 -11.53 5.13
C GLN A 126 13.35 -10.76 6.45
N PRO A 127 14.31 -10.05 7.05
CA PRO A 127 14.04 -9.23 8.23
C PRO A 127 12.97 -8.16 7.96
N TYR A 128 13.01 -7.55 6.77
CA TYR A 128 11.98 -6.63 6.33
C TYR A 128 10.62 -7.31 6.21
N MET A 129 10.55 -8.47 5.54
CA MET A 129 9.31 -9.23 5.38
C MET A 129 8.73 -9.66 6.73
N ILE A 130 9.55 -10.12 7.67
CA ILE A 130 9.11 -10.49 9.02
C ILE A 130 8.43 -9.28 9.70
N SER A 131 9.03 -8.10 9.62
CA SER A 131 8.44 -6.90 10.21
C SER A 131 7.14 -6.48 9.53
N LEU A 132 7.06 -6.62 8.20
CA LEU A 132 5.87 -6.32 7.40
C LEU A 132 4.70 -7.29 7.71
N LEU A 133 4.99 -8.58 7.79
CA LEU A 133 3.99 -9.64 7.98
C LEU A 133 3.31 -9.63 9.36
N ARG A 134 3.86 -8.91 10.34
CA ARG A 134 3.27 -8.74 11.68
C ARG A 134 2.06 -7.81 11.70
N HIS A 135 1.91 -6.99 10.69
CA HIS A 135 0.84 -5.98 10.65
C HIS A 135 -0.43 -6.51 9.99
N ASP A 136 -1.56 -6.16 10.56
CA ASP A 136 -2.88 -6.35 9.95
C ASP A 136 -3.35 -5.02 9.32
N PRO A 137 -3.43 -4.95 7.98
CA PRO A 137 -3.80 -3.73 7.28
C PRO A 137 -5.23 -3.26 7.61
N ALA A 138 -6.18 -4.21 7.75
CA ALA A 138 -7.56 -3.86 8.07
C ALA A 138 -7.67 -3.30 9.49
N ALA A 139 -6.99 -3.92 10.46
CA ALA A 139 -6.95 -3.44 11.84
C ALA A 139 -6.28 -2.07 11.94
N ALA A 140 -5.16 -1.85 11.24
CA ALA A 140 -4.49 -0.54 11.19
C ALA A 140 -5.40 0.54 10.60
N PHE A 141 -6.13 0.23 9.53
CA PHE A 141 -7.06 1.16 8.89
C PHE A 141 -8.30 1.45 9.77
N ALA A 142 -8.83 0.42 10.44
CA ALA A 142 -9.96 0.56 11.38
C ALA A 142 -9.63 1.47 12.59
N ALA A 143 -8.38 1.47 13.02
CA ALA A 143 -7.92 2.28 14.15
C ALA A 143 -7.86 3.79 13.87
N LEU A 144 -7.97 4.21 12.60
CA LEU A 144 -7.94 5.62 12.20
C LEU A 144 -9.13 6.38 12.79
N LYS A 145 -8.86 7.48 13.50
CA LYS A 145 -9.88 8.37 14.07
C LYS A 145 -10.21 9.55 13.16
N MET A 146 -9.35 9.85 12.19
CA MET A 146 -9.54 10.92 11.23
C MET A 146 -10.31 10.41 10.00
N PRO A 147 -10.87 11.34 9.18
CA PRO A 147 -11.46 11.00 7.89
C PRO A 147 -10.50 10.21 7.01
N ALA A 148 -11.00 9.18 6.36
CA ALA A 148 -10.22 8.32 5.49
C ALA A 148 -10.92 8.08 4.15
N MET A 149 -10.11 7.97 3.09
CA MET A 149 -10.55 7.65 1.74
C MET A 149 -9.80 6.42 1.23
N ILE A 150 -10.53 5.54 0.57
CA ILE A 150 -10.01 4.35 -0.11
C ILE A 150 -10.20 4.56 -1.61
N ILE A 151 -9.13 4.47 -2.38
CA ILE A 151 -9.16 4.52 -3.84
C ILE A 151 -8.64 3.20 -4.38
N GLN A 152 -9.43 2.54 -5.22
CA GLN A 152 -9.06 1.27 -5.82
C GLN A 152 -9.41 1.23 -7.30
N GLY A 153 -8.48 0.71 -8.10
CA GLY A 153 -8.70 0.46 -9.51
C GLY A 153 -9.42 -0.87 -9.76
N THR A 154 -10.34 -0.88 -10.73
CA THR A 154 -11.06 -2.13 -11.07
C THR A 154 -10.22 -3.10 -11.91
N HIS A 155 -9.13 -2.63 -12.51
CA HIS A 155 -8.18 -3.42 -13.31
C HIS A 155 -6.84 -3.66 -12.60
N ASP A 156 -6.81 -3.53 -11.28
CA ASP A 156 -5.62 -3.83 -10.48
C ASP A 156 -5.40 -5.35 -10.40
N ILE A 157 -4.25 -5.80 -10.92
CA ILE A 157 -3.87 -7.22 -10.95
C ILE A 157 -3.09 -7.66 -9.70
N GLN A 158 -2.71 -6.73 -8.82
CA GLN A 158 -1.97 -7.03 -7.60
C GLN A 158 -2.86 -7.01 -6.36
N VAL A 159 -3.64 -5.94 -6.19
CA VAL A 159 -4.59 -5.75 -5.08
C VAL A 159 -5.99 -5.61 -5.66
N GLU A 160 -6.89 -6.48 -5.26
CA GLU A 160 -8.21 -6.54 -5.85
C GLU A 160 -9.22 -5.61 -5.18
N VAL A 161 -10.33 -5.35 -5.86
CA VAL A 161 -11.45 -4.59 -5.31
C VAL A 161 -11.97 -5.18 -3.98
N LYS A 162 -11.82 -6.51 -3.77
CA LYS A 162 -12.19 -7.14 -2.49
C LYS A 162 -11.40 -6.58 -1.30
N ASP A 163 -10.12 -6.21 -1.49
CA ASP A 163 -9.30 -5.60 -0.45
C ASP A 163 -9.84 -4.22 -0.05
N ALA A 164 -10.19 -3.40 -1.03
CA ALA A 164 -10.81 -2.10 -0.78
C ALA A 164 -12.15 -2.22 -0.03
N ARG A 165 -12.94 -3.24 -0.35
CA ARG A 165 -14.20 -3.54 0.36
C ARG A 165 -13.95 -4.00 1.79
N LEU A 166 -12.89 -4.77 2.05
CA LEU A 166 -12.50 -5.16 3.42
C LEU A 166 -12.05 -3.95 4.24
N LEU A 167 -11.25 -3.04 3.67
CA LEU A 167 -10.90 -1.79 4.33
C LEU A 167 -12.15 -0.94 4.63
N LYS A 168 -13.09 -0.86 3.68
CA LYS A 168 -14.36 -0.16 3.89
C LYS A 168 -15.22 -0.80 4.98
N ALA A 169 -15.24 -2.13 5.06
CA ALA A 169 -15.94 -2.84 6.13
C ALA A 169 -15.29 -2.62 7.50
N ALA A 170 -13.96 -2.57 7.54
CA ALA A 170 -13.19 -2.31 8.76
C ALA A 170 -13.36 -0.86 9.27
N LYS A 171 -13.57 0.11 8.36
CA LYS A 171 -13.85 1.52 8.69
C LYS A 171 -15.07 2.01 7.88
N PRO A 172 -16.29 1.80 8.39
CA PRO A 172 -17.52 2.09 7.65
C PRO A 172 -17.74 3.56 7.27
N ASP A 173 -17.16 4.50 8.01
CA ASP A 173 -17.20 5.93 7.72
C ASP A 173 -16.19 6.36 6.65
N ALA A 174 -15.21 5.53 6.28
CA ALA A 174 -14.29 5.83 5.20
C ALA A 174 -15.01 5.93 3.85
N VAL A 175 -14.52 6.81 2.99
CA VAL A 175 -15.05 6.95 1.62
C VAL A 175 -14.39 5.93 0.71
N LEU A 176 -15.18 5.09 0.05
CA LEU A 176 -14.70 4.17 -0.99
C LEU A 176 -14.94 4.76 -2.37
N THR A 177 -13.88 4.84 -3.17
CA THR A 177 -13.91 5.25 -4.58
C THR A 177 -13.29 4.15 -5.44
N LEU A 178 -14.08 3.59 -6.34
CA LEU A 178 -13.61 2.67 -7.37
C LEU A 178 -13.39 3.46 -8.67
N ILE A 179 -12.19 3.36 -9.26
CA ILE A 179 -11.88 4.00 -10.55
C ILE A 179 -11.87 2.91 -11.62
N ASN A 180 -12.83 3.02 -12.55
CA ASN A 180 -12.98 2.04 -13.59
C ASN A 180 -11.76 2.01 -14.52
N GLY A 181 -11.26 0.81 -14.82
CA GLY A 181 -10.12 0.60 -15.70
C GLY A 181 -8.76 0.96 -15.08
N MET A 182 -8.70 1.52 -13.89
CA MET A 182 -7.43 1.85 -13.23
C MET A 182 -6.73 0.58 -12.74
N ASN A 183 -5.45 0.46 -13.04
CA ASN A 183 -4.58 -0.62 -12.59
C ASN A 183 -3.76 -0.24 -11.35
N HIS A 184 -2.89 -1.17 -10.90
CA HIS A 184 -2.08 -0.97 -9.69
C HIS A 184 -1.17 0.26 -9.75
N VAL A 185 -0.59 0.57 -10.90
CA VAL A 185 0.27 1.75 -11.10
C VAL A 185 -0.52 3.00 -11.51
N MET A 186 -1.83 3.02 -11.16
CA MET A 186 -2.71 4.17 -11.30
C MET A 186 -2.92 4.65 -12.76
N ARG A 187 -2.85 3.73 -13.73
CA ARG A 187 -3.08 3.98 -15.15
C ARG A 187 -4.42 3.38 -15.60
N ILE A 188 -5.07 3.98 -16.57
CA ILE A 188 -6.25 3.36 -17.21
C ILE A 188 -5.75 2.39 -18.27
N VAL A 189 -5.92 1.08 -18.01
CA VAL A 189 -5.39 -0.02 -18.83
C VAL A 189 -6.41 -1.16 -18.88
N PRO A 190 -6.61 -1.81 -20.06
CA PRO A 190 -7.40 -3.03 -20.13
C PRO A 190 -6.84 -4.15 -19.27
N MET A 191 -7.66 -5.18 -18.99
CA MET A 191 -7.23 -6.38 -18.23
C MET A 191 -6.29 -7.31 -19.02
N ASP A 192 -5.90 -6.94 -20.23
CA ASP A 192 -4.91 -7.66 -21.01
C ASP A 192 -3.52 -7.61 -20.35
N MET A 193 -2.96 -8.78 -20.03
CA MET A 193 -1.72 -8.90 -19.25
C MET A 193 -0.51 -8.24 -19.93
N LYS A 194 -0.43 -8.26 -21.26
CA LYS A 194 0.67 -7.61 -21.99
C LYS A 194 0.63 -6.09 -21.77
N ARG A 195 -0.56 -5.49 -21.89
CA ARG A 195 -0.75 -4.06 -21.64
C ARG A 195 -0.58 -3.70 -20.17
N GLN A 196 -1.01 -4.57 -19.26
CA GLN A 196 -0.76 -4.39 -17.83
C GLN A 196 0.74 -4.25 -17.54
N VAL A 197 1.55 -5.24 -17.98
CA VAL A 197 3.01 -5.25 -17.77
C VAL A 197 3.68 -4.05 -18.44
N GLN A 198 3.29 -3.70 -19.66
CA GLN A 198 3.83 -2.53 -20.38
C GLN A 198 3.61 -1.23 -19.59
N SER A 199 2.43 -1.06 -19.00
CA SER A 199 2.08 0.16 -18.25
C SER A 199 2.94 0.40 -17.01
N TYR A 200 3.53 -0.64 -16.43
CA TYR A 200 4.42 -0.52 -15.26
C TYR A 200 5.76 0.16 -15.61
N ASN A 201 6.18 0.05 -16.86
CA ASN A 201 7.47 0.54 -17.33
C ASN A 201 7.37 1.75 -18.27
N ASP A 202 6.16 2.28 -18.50
CA ASP A 202 5.97 3.44 -19.38
C ASP A 202 5.81 4.73 -18.55
N PRO A 203 6.86 5.55 -18.43
CA PRO A 203 6.79 6.81 -17.66
C PRO A 203 5.90 7.88 -18.33
N ASN A 204 5.61 7.73 -19.63
CA ASN A 204 4.85 8.71 -20.40
C ASN A 204 3.33 8.48 -20.31
N GLN A 205 2.90 7.30 -19.87
CA GLN A 205 1.48 7.03 -19.71
C GLN A 205 0.89 7.84 -18.57
N ARG A 206 -0.17 8.61 -18.85
CA ARG A 206 -0.82 9.48 -17.87
C ARG A 206 -1.49 8.68 -16.75
N LEU A 207 -1.48 9.26 -15.56
CA LEU A 207 -2.27 8.74 -14.44
C LEU A 207 -3.78 8.86 -14.74
N ALA A 208 -4.57 8.00 -14.11
CA ALA A 208 -6.02 8.08 -14.16
C ALA A 208 -6.48 9.47 -13.69
N GLY A 209 -7.16 10.23 -14.56
CA GLY A 209 -7.54 11.62 -14.28
C GLY A 209 -8.42 11.78 -13.05
N GLU A 210 -9.28 10.80 -12.77
CA GLU A 210 -10.14 10.81 -11.59
C GLU A 210 -9.34 10.71 -10.26
N LEU A 211 -8.17 10.07 -10.26
CA LEU A 211 -7.36 9.89 -9.06
C LEU A 211 -7.05 11.23 -8.39
N GLY A 212 -6.47 12.17 -9.15
CA GLY A 212 -6.13 13.49 -8.64
C GLY A 212 -7.36 14.29 -8.22
N ALA A 213 -8.38 14.32 -9.07
CA ALA A 213 -9.61 15.06 -8.81
C ALA A 213 -10.33 14.61 -7.53
N ARG A 214 -10.44 13.28 -7.33
CA ARG A 214 -11.07 12.69 -6.14
C ARG A 214 -10.25 12.97 -4.87
N THR A 215 -8.92 12.82 -4.96
CA THR A 215 -8.01 13.11 -3.85
C THR A 215 -8.08 14.58 -3.42
N VAL A 216 -7.97 15.52 -4.36
CA VAL A 216 -8.04 16.95 -4.08
C VAL A 216 -9.38 17.31 -3.47
N ARG A 217 -10.49 16.82 -4.03
CA ARG A 217 -11.83 17.07 -3.48
C ARG A 217 -11.97 16.57 -2.04
N PHE A 218 -11.45 15.39 -1.72
CA PHE A 218 -11.44 14.86 -0.36
C PHE A 218 -10.67 15.78 0.59
N ILE A 219 -9.42 16.11 0.24
CA ILE A 219 -8.56 16.97 1.05
C ILE A 219 -9.22 18.34 1.29
N THR A 220 -9.74 18.97 0.23
CA THR A 220 -10.38 20.30 0.32
C THR A 220 -11.57 20.28 1.27
N LYS A 221 -12.44 19.27 1.16
CA LYS A 221 -13.63 19.18 2.03
C LYS A 221 -13.26 18.92 3.49
N VAL A 222 -12.36 17.96 3.75
CA VAL A 222 -11.89 17.66 5.11
C VAL A 222 -11.16 18.87 5.72
N ASN A 223 -10.37 19.59 4.91
CA ASN A 223 -9.68 20.79 5.37
C ASN A 223 -10.67 21.89 5.77
N ALA A 224 -11.79 22.02 5.07
CA ALA A 224 -12.87 22.95 5.36
C ALA A 224 -13.80 22.49 6.50
N GLY A 225 -13.54 21.34 7.15
CA GLY A 225 -14.41 20.79 8.19
C GLY A 225 -15.75 20.25 7.65
N GLN A 226 -15.86 20.02 6.35
CA GLN A 226 -17.09 19.52 5.72
C GLN A 226 -17.09 18.00 5.66
N PRO A 227 -18.24 17.33 5.86
CA PRO A 227 -18.34 15.89 5.68
C PRO A 227 -18.11 15.54 4.20
N TYR A 228 -17.29 14.51 3.97
CA TYR A 228 -17.13 13.95 2.64
C TYR A 228 -17.96 12.67 2.52
N SER A 229 -19.01 12.70 1.72
CA SER A 229 -19.81 11.51 1.39
C SER A 229 -19.74 11.22 -0.10
N THR A 230 -19.88 9.94 -0.47
CA THR A 230 -19.96 9.49 -1.87
C THR A 230 -21.30 9.78 -2.55
N ALA A 231 -22.23 10.45 -1.87
CA ALA A 231 -23.60 10.67 -2.32
C ALA A 231 -23.74 11.60 -3.55
N HIS A 232 -22.78 11.58 -4.48
CA HIS A 232 -22.89 12.25 -5.78
C HIS A 232 -22.16 11.47 -6.89
N ASN A 233 -22.52 10.22 -7.08
CA ASN A 233 -22.18 9.45 -8.28
C ASN A 233 -23.42 8.78 -8.88
N GLY A 234 -24.44 9.59 -9.15
CA GLY A 234 -25.55 9.24 -10.02
C GLY A 234 -25.67 10.30 -11.10
N ARG A 235 -24.91 10.16 -12.17
CA ARG A 235 -25.27 10.54 -13.55
C ARG A 235 -24.13 10.12 -14.46
#